data_6e68cba1e44e7a7eb26d6c95789bb24b
#
_entry.id   6e68cba1e44e7a7eb26d6c95789bb24b
#
_cell.length_a   1.000
_cell.length_b   1.000
_cell.length_c   1.000
_cell.angle_alpha   90.00
_cell.angle_beta   90.00
_cell.angle_gamma   90.00
#
_symmetry.space_group_name_H-M   'P 1'
#
loop_
_entity.id
_entity.type
_entity.pdbx_description
1 polymer ?
#
loop_
_entity_poly.entity_id
_entity_poly.type
_entity_poly.pdbx_seq_one_letter_code
_entity_poly.pdbx_strand_id
1 'polypeptide(L)'
;MYLRKSRADEQADISNRFDTLQRHEDILFELSRKLGLKIEKVFREIVSGDSIEARPVMQELLFQVEKKLWDGVFVIEVERLARGDTVDQGVVARTFKYSKTKIITPIKIYDPCDEFDEEYFEFGLFMSRREYKVINRRLQRGRLSSVREGKYTGSIAPYGYRKIKLEGEKGFTLEIDEDKAAVVKLIFNLFLNGTETLEKYEPLGISKISRYLNSNNIPSPSGKKWSPSSVYGILTNPVYCGQIRWNYRPALKSVTMGKMKTERPRNSPEKYLLVSGIHEKIIDKDV
;
A
#
# COMPACT_ATOMS: atom_id res chain seq x y z
N MET A 1 -26.90 -8.89 0.65
CA MET A 1 -25.61 -9.51 0.25
C MET A 1 -24.52 -8.46 0.28
N TYR A 2 -23.32 -8.80 0.81
CA TYR A 2 -22.15 -7.93 0.82
C TYR A 2 -20.95 -8.61 0.14
N LEU A 3 -20.37 -7.89 -0.81
CA LEU A 3 -19.26 -8.34 -1.64
C LEU A 3 -18.10 -7.35 -1.55
N ARG A 4 -16.88 -7.85 -1.29
CA ARG A 4 -15.68 -7.02 -1.20
C ARG A 4 -14.51 -7.63 -1.95
N LYS A 5 -13.80 -6.77 -2.69
CA LYS A 5 -12.58 -7.10 -3.42
C LYS A 5 -11.47 -6.09 -3.06
N SER A 6 -10.23 -6.53 -3.04
CA SER A 6 -9.11 -5.60 -2.90
C SER A 6 -8.74 -5.00 -4.26
N ARG A 7 -8.13 -3.81 -4.27
CA ARG A 7 -7.60 -3.21 -5.51
C ARG A 7 -6.50 -4.04 -6.17
N ALA A 8 -5.76 -4.81 -5.37
CA ALA A 8 -4.73 -5.70 -5.89
C ALA A 8 -5.34 -6.90 -6.63
N ASP A 9 -6.44 -7.46 -6.12
CA ASP A 9 -7.18 -8.54 -6.77
C ASP A 9 -7.86 -8.03 -8.06
N GLU A 10 -8.32 -6.77 -8.08
CA GLU A 10 -8.88 -6.14 -9.27
C GLU A 10 -7.86 -6.05 -10.42
N GLN A 11 -6.61 -5.64 -10.11
CA GLN A 11 -5.53 -5.59 -11.10
C GLN A 11 -5.12 -6.99 -11.59
N ALA A 12 -5.15 -7.99 -10.71
CA ALA A 12 -4.88 -9.38 -11.08
C ALA A 12 -5.99 -9.97 -11.97
N ASP A 13 -7.26 -9.64 -11.72
CA ASP A 13 -8.38 -10.10 -12.52
C ASP A 13 -8.38 -9.49 -13.94
N ILE A 14 -7.99 -8.22 -14.08
CA ILE A 14 -7.82 -7.57 -15.40
C ILE A 14 -6.78 -8.33 -16.23
N SER A 15 -5.71 -8.82 -15.60
CA SER A 15 -4.64 -9.59 -16.28
C SER A 15 -5.06 -11.03 -16.61
N ASN A 16 -5.96 -11.65 -15.83
CA ASN A 16 -6.30 -13.07 -15.92
C ASN A 16 -7.70 -13.37 -16.47
N ARG A 17 -8.50 -12.38 -16.85
CA ARG A 17 -9.91 -12.50 -17.30
C ARG A 17 -10.84 -13.23 -16.31
N PHE A 18 -10.50 -13.26 -15.01
CA PHE A 18 -11.35 -13.83 -13.97
C PHE A 18 -11.89 -12.71 -13.08
N ASP A 19 -13.22 -12.60 -13.01
CA ASP A 19 -13.85 -11.68 -12.06
C ASP A 19 -14.20 -12.41 -10.76
N THR A 20 -13.31 -12.29 -9.77
CA THR A 20 -13.49 -12.89 -8.45
C THR A 20 -14.75 -12.38 -7.75
N LEU A 21 -15.14 -11.12 -7.98
CA LEU A 21 -16.35 -10.54 -7.37
C LEU A 21 -17.61 -11.19 -7.94
N GLN A 22 -17.67 -11.36 -9.27
CA GLN A 22 -18.79 -12.01 -9.95
C GLN A 22 -18.94 -13.46 -9.48
N ARG A 23 -17.84 -14.20 -9.39
CA ARG A 23 -17.87 -15.59 -8.87
C ARG A 23 -18.42 -15.67 -7.46
N HIS A 24 -18.02 -14.77 -6.56
CA HIS A 24 -18.56 -14.72 -5.20
C HIS A 24 -20.05 -14.37 -5.20
N GLU A 25 -20.48 -13.50 -6.07
CA GLU A 25 -21.88 -13.13 -6.24
C GLU A 25 -22.73 -14.32 -6.70
N ASP A 26 -22.26 -15.06 -7.72
CA ASP A 26 -22.92 -16.23 -8.25
C ASP A 26 -23.10 -17.32 -7.18
N ILE A 27 -22.06 -17.58 -6.39
CA ILE A 27 -22.11 -18.56 -5.27
C ILE A 27 -23.17 -18.14 -4.24
N LEU A 28 -23.24 -16.85 -3.91
CA LEU A 28 -24.19 -16.39 -2.90
C LEU A 28 -25.62 -16.30 -3.44
N PHE A 29 -25.83 -16.06 -4.72
CA PHE A 29 -27.15 -16.18 -5.35
C PHE A 29 -27.61 -17.65 -5.42
N GLU A 30 -26.72 -18.58 -5.70
CA GLU A 30 -27.03 -20.00 -5.64
C GLU A 30 -27.40 -20.43 -4.23
N LEU A 31 -26.67 -19.98 -3.23
CA LEU A 31 -26.96 -20.23 -1.81
C LEU A 31 -28.34 -19.66 -1.42
N SER A 32 -28.65 -18.43 -1.85
CA SER A 32 -29.93 -17.80 -1.53
C SER A 32 -31.11 -18.61 -2.11
N ARG A 33 -30.95 -19.14 -3.33
CA ARG A 33 -31.96 -20.00 -3.96
C ARG A 33 -32.13 -21.32 -3.21
N LYS A 34 -31.03 -21.95 -2.78
CA LYS A 34 -31.06 -23.19 -1.98
C LYS A 34 -31.75 -23.01 -0.63
N LEU A 35 -31.59 -21.84 -0.01
CA LEU A 35 -32.20 -21.52 1.28
C LEU A 35 -33.61 -20.94 1.17
N GLY A 36 -34.11 -20.66 -0.04
CA GLY A 36 -35.39 -20.01 -0.25
C GLY A 36 -35.43 -18.55 0.26
N LEU A 37 -34.27 -17.91 0.37
CA LEU A 37 -34.14 -16.55 0.88
C LEU A 37 -33.97 -15.56 -0.27
N LYS A 38 -34.65 -14.41 -0.19
CA LYS A 38 -34.57 -13.37 -1.22
C LYS A 38 -33.45 -12.38 -0.92
N ILE A 39 -32.63 -12.05 -1.92
CA ILE A 39 -31.64 -11.00 -1.83
C ILE A 39 -32.27 -9.69 -2.31
N GLU A 40 -32.53 -8.78 -1.39
CA GLU A 40 -33.15 -7.47 -1.67
C GLU A 40 -32.13 -6.44 -2.16
N LYS A 41 -30.90 -6.47 -1.64
CA LYS A 41 -29.85 -5.50 -1.94
C LYS A 41 -28.47 -6.13 -2.01
N VAL A 42 -27.66 -5.68 -2.96
CA VAL A 42 -26.26 -6.09 -3.13
C VAL A 42 -25.35 -4.89 -2.88
N PHE A 43 -24.53 -4.99 -1.86
CA PHE A 43 -23.50 -4.04 -1.52
C PHE A 43 -22.17 -4.50 -2.12
N ARG A 44 -21.60 -3.72 -3.04
CA ARG A 44 -20.31 -4.03 -3.68
C ARG A 44 -19.27 -2.98 -3.31
N GLU A 45 -18.09 -3.42 -2.93
CA GLU A 45 -17.02 -2.54 -2.48
C GLU A 45 -15.64 -2.99 -3.02
N ILE A 46 -14.93 -2.06 -3.65
CA ILE A 46 -13.57 -2.27 -4.14
C ILE A 46 -12.64 -1.35 -3.36
N VAL A 47 -12.07 -1.87 -2.27
CA VAL A 47 -11.21 -1.11 -1.37
C VAL A 47 -10.05 -1.95 -0.86
N SER A 48 -8.90 -1.30 -0.70
CA SER A 48 -7.71 -1.88 -0.08
C SER A 48 -7.58 -1.57 1.42
N GLY A 49 -8.57 -0.87 2.00
CA GLY A 49 -8.54 -0.44 3.40
C GLY A 49 -8.83 -1.59 4.37
N ASP A 50 -8.04 -1.64 5.46
CA ASP A 50 -8.24 -2.61 6.54
C ASP A 50 -9.23 -2.11 7.59
N SER A 51 -9.56 -0.78 7.63
CA SER A 51 -10.48 -0.18 8.60
C SER A 51 -11.86 0.06 8.01
N ILE A 52 -12.91 -0.03 8.85
CA ILE A 52 -14.29 0.30 8.50
C ILE A 52 -14.42 1.77 8.04
N GLU A 53 -13.63 2.68 8.63
CA GLU A 53 -13.62 4.10 8.22
C GLU A 53 -13.28 4.30 6.74
N ALA A 54 -12.43 3.46 6.17
CA ALA A 54 -12.04 3.49 4.77
C ALA A 54 -13.02 2.74 3.83
N ARG A 55 -14.14 2.25 4.37
CA ARG A 55 -15.10 1.37 3.70
C ARG A 55 -16.52 1.95 3.72
N PRO A 56 -16.83 2.94 2.87
CA PRO A 56 -18.11 3.65 2.90
C PRO A 56 -19.33 2.73 2.69
N VAL A 57 -19.19 1.70 1.83
CA VAL A 57 -20.29 0.75 1.59
C VAL A 57 -20.50 -0.16 2.80
N MET A 58 -19.44 -0.54 3.52
CA MET A 58 -19.55 -1.27 4.77
C MET A 58 -20.21 -0.42 5.87
N GLN A 59 -19.87 0.86 5.95
CA GLN A 59 -20.54 1.78 6.88
C GLN A 59 -22.04 1.88 6.61
N GLU A 60 -22.43 1.99 5.33
CA GLU A 60 -23.82 1.98 4.93
C GLU A 60 -24.52 0.67 5.31
N LEU A 61 -23.87 -0.48 5.07
CA LEU A 61 -24.41 -1.78 5.48
C LEU A 61 -24.63 -1.83 7.00
N LEU A 62 -23.60 -1.47 7.81
CA LEU A 62 -23.70 -1.48 9.27
C LEU A 62 -24.80 -0.56 9.77
N PHE A 63 -24.94 0.64 9.20
CA PHE A 63 -26.03 1.55 9.53
C PHE A 63 -27.41 0.92 9.25
N GLN A 64 -27.57 0.23 8.12
CA GLN A 64 -28.83 -0.43 7.78
C GLN A 64 -29.09 -1.66 8.66
N VAL A 65 -28.07 -2.42 9.03
CA VAL A 65 -28.15 -3.52 10.00
C VAL A 65 -28.56 -2.99 11.39
N GLU A 66 -27.95 -1.90 11.85
CA GLU A 66 -28.32 -1.25 13.12
C GLU A 66 -29.80 -0.81 13.15
N LYS A 67 -30.32 -0.35 12.00
CA LYS A 67 -31.75 -0.01 11.82
C LYS A 67 -32.66 -1.23 11.71
N LYS A 68 -32.11 -2.46 11.77
CA LYS A 68 -32.85 -3.73 11.62
C LYS A 68 -33.60 -3.85 10.31
N LEU A 69 -33.04 -3.32 9.23
CA LEU A 69 -33.65 -3.39 7.90
C LEU A 69 -33.43 -4.76 7.24
N TRP A 70 -32.57 -5.62 7.81
CA TRP A 70 -32.18 -6.90 7.24
C TRP A 70 -32.29 -8.02 8.26
N ASP A 71 -32.95 -9.12 7.90
CA ASP A 71 -32.97 -10.35 8.70
C ASP A 71 -31.63 -11.09 8.66
N GLY A 72 -30.90 -10.96 7.55
CA GLY A 72 -29.60 -11.58 7.37
C GLY A 72 -28.76 -10.92 6.29
N VAL A 73 -27.45 -11.10 6.37
CA VAL A 73 -26.46 -10.63 5.41
C VAL A 73 -25.68 -11.81 4.84
N PHE A 74 -25.78 -12.00 3.52
CA PHE A 74 -24.98 -12.98 2.80
C PHE A 74 -23.55 -12.47 2.60
N VAL A 75 -22.55 -13.28 2.97
CA VAL A 75 -21.12 -13.05 2.73
C VAL A 75 -20.44 -14.35 2.36
N ILE A 76 -19.40 -14.28 1.53
CA ILE A 76 -18.65 -15.49 1.15
C ILE A 76 -17.87 -16.06 2.33
N GLU A 77 -17.35 -15.19 3.18
CA GLU A 77 -16.57 -15.50 4.38
C GLU A 77 -16.78 -14.39 5.41
N VAL A 78 -16.76 -14.70 6.69
CA VAL A 78 -16.92 -13.71 7.79
C VAL A 78 -15.83 -12.64 7.78
N GLU A 79 -14.64 -12.98 7.29
CA GLU A 79 -13.49 -12.09 7.15
C GLU A 79 -13.73 -10.92 6.16
N ARG A 80 -14.72 -11.05 5.29
CA ARG A 80 -15.11 -9.95 4.40
C ARG A 80 -15.78 -8.81 5.14
N LEU A 81 -16.43 -9.11 6.26
CA LEU A 81 -17.04 -8.09 7.13
C LEU A 81 -15.99 -7.30 7.90
N ALA A 82 -15.05 -7.97 8.59
CA ALA A 82 -14.03 -7.30 9.38
C ALA A 82 -12.69 -8.04 9.35
N ARG A 83 -11.74 -7.52 8.57
CA ARG A 83 -10.35 -8.03 8.50
C ARG A 83 -9.37 -7.19 9.35
N GLY A 84 -9.78 -6.00 9.77
CA GLY A 84 -8.94 -4.97 10.34
C GLY A 84 -8.45 -5.23 11.76
N ASP A 85 -8.58 -4.22 12.60
CA ASP A 85 -8.20 -4.33 14.00
C ASP A 85 -9.34 -4.89 14.88
N THR A 86 -9.05 -5.03 16.18
CA THR A 86 -10.03 -5.59 17.14
C THR A 86 -11.22 -4.66 17.34
N VAL A 87 -11.02 -3.34 17.15
CA VAL A 87 -12.10 -2.37 17.29
C VAL A 87 -13.13 -2.56 16.20
N ASP A 88 -12.68 -2.65 14.95
CA ASP A 88 -13.55 -2.91 13.80
C ASP A 88 -14.30 -4.24 13.92
N GLN A 89 -13.59 -5.29 14.37
CA GLN A 89 -14.21 -6.60 14.62
C GLN A 89 -15.28 -6.52 15.70
N GLY A 90 -15.00 -5.81 16.79
CA GLY A 90 -15.95 -5.59 17.86
C GLY A 90 -17.16 -4.75 17.42
N VAL A 91 -16.96 -3.75 16.56
CA VAL A 91 -18.08 -2.97 15.99
C VAL A 91 -18.99 -3.86 15.16
N VAL A 92 -18.44 -4.69 14.28
CA VAL A 92 -19.23 -5.62 13.45
C VAL A 92 -19.97 -6.62 14.35
N ALA A 93 -19.28 -7.34 15.23
CA ALA A 93 -19.88 -8.35 16.11
C ALA A 93 -21.03 -7.76 16.91
N ARG A 94 -20.80 -6.60 17.56
CA ARG A 94 -21.81 -5.89 18.34
C ARG A 94 -23.01 -5.46 17.51
N THR A 95 -22.79 -4.90 16.31
CA THR A 95 -23.87 -4.41 15.46
C THR A 95 -24.78 -5.57 15.03
N PHE A 96 -24.22 -6.68 14.59
CA PHE A 96 -25.00 -7.86 14.20
C PHE A 96 -25.71 -8.50 15.38
N LYS A 97 -25.07 -8.57 16.56
CA LYS A 97 -25.68 -9.11 17.79
C LYS A 97 -26.92 -8.31 18.22
N TYR A 98 -26.77 -6.99 18.37
CA TYR A 98 -27.88 -6.18 18.88
C TYR A 98 -28.99 -5.93 17.85
N SER A 99 -28.70 -6.06 16.55
CA SER A 99 -29.73 -6.04 15.51
C SER A 99 -30.43 -7.38 15.37
N LYS A 100 -29.85 -8.47 15.87
CA LYS A 100 -30.27 -9.88 15.66
C LYS A 100 -30.22 -10.30 14.19
N THR A 101 -29.36 -9.65 13.40
CA THR A 101 -29.20 -9.92 11.97
C THR A 101 -28.27 -11.11 11.78
N LYS A 102 -28.74 -12.14 11.08
CA LYS A 102 -27.94 -13.36 10.84
C LYS A 102 -26.85 -13.12 9.80
N ILE A 103 -25.73 -13.84 9.92
CA ILE A 103 -24.66 -13.85 8.93
C ILE A 103 -24.71 -15.17 8.20
N ILE A 104 -24.92 -15.10 6.87
CA ILE A 104 -25.16 -16.26 6.04
C ILE A 104 -23.94 -16.47 5.13
N THR A 105 -23.24 -17.58 5.34
CA THR A 105 -22.10 -18.00 4.50
C THR A 105 -22.37 -19.34 3.82
N PRO A 106 -21.62 -19.72 2.78
CA PRO A 106 -21.74 -21.04 2.17
C PRO A 106 -21.48 -22.21 3.12
N ILE A 107 -20.72 -21.97 4.21
CA ILE A 107 -20.33 -23.01 5.16
C ILE A 107 -21.36 -23.10 6.30
N LYS A 108 -21.82 -21.97 6.82
CA LYS A 108 -22.67 -21.91 8.02
C LYS A 108 -23.50 -20.63 8.06
N ILE A 109 -24.67 -20.71 8.66
CA ILE A 109 -25.46 -19.54 9.09
C ILE A 109 -25.12 -19.29 10.55
N TYR A 110 -24.66 -18.07 10.86
CA TYR A 110 -24.36 -17.62 12.20
C TYR A 110 -25.54 -16.83 12.74
N ASP A 111 -26.07 -17.23 13.88
CA ASP A 111 -27.04 -16.48 14.66
C ASP A 111 -26.29 -15.75 15.79
N PRO A 112 -26.10 -14.42 15.70
CA PRO A 112 -25.35 -13.70 16.72
C PRO A 112 -25.99 -13.65 18.12
N CYS A 113 -27.20 -14.21 18.26
CA CYS A 113 -27.89 -14.38 19.54
C CYS A 113 -27.65 -15.75 20.17
N ASP A 114 -27.12 -16.71 19.42
CA ASP A 114 -26.69 -18.01 19.92
C ASP A 114 -25.22 -17.89 20.40
N GLU A 115 -24.96 -18.33 21.64
CA GLU A 115 -23.65 -18.19 22.30
C GLU A 115 -22.53 -18.91 21.52
N PHE A 116 -22.79 -20.12 21.03
CA PHE A 116 -21.81 -20.89 20.26
C PHE A 116 -21.53 -20.28 18.88
N ASP A 117 -22.55 -19.72 18.24
CA ASP A 117 -22.39 -19.06 16.94
C ASP A 117 -21.65 -17.73 17.08
N GLU A 118 -21.90 -16.98 18.17
CA GLU A 118 -21.16 -15.76 18.51
C GLU A 118 -19.67 -16.07 18.70
N GLU A 119 -19.34 -17.03 19.58
CA GLU A 119 -17.95 -17.44 19.83
C GLU A 119 -17.26 -17.90 18.53
N TYR A 120 -17.94 -18.71 17.73
CA TYR A 120 -17.37 -19.22 16.48
C TYR A 120 -17.14 -18.10 15.45
N PHE A 121 -18.04 -17.14 15.38
CA PHE A 121 -17.89 -15.94 14.53
C PHE A 121 -16.72 -15.07 14.99
N GLU A 122 -16.62 -14.79 16.28
CA GLU A 122 -15.51 -14.01 16.86
C GLU A 122 -14.17 -14.72 16.66
N PHE A 123 -14.14 -16.04 16.86
CA PHE A 123 -12.96 -16.86 16.60
C PHE A 123 -12.53 -16.79 15.12
N GLY A 124 -13.47 -16.86 14.18
CA GLY A 124 -13.21 -16.70 12.74
C GLY A 124 -12.55 -15.35 12.43
N LEU A 125 -13.09 -14.25 12.98
CA LEU A 125 -12.52 -12.93 12.85
C LEU A 125 -11.10 -12.84 13.46
N PHE A 126 -10.90 -13.42 14.63
CA PHE A 126 -9.58 -13.46 15.30
C PHE A 126 -8.54 -14.23 14.45
N MET A 127 -8.91 -15.40 13.93
CA MET A 127 -8.01 -16.24 13.11
C MET A 127 -7.61 -15.52 11.83
N SER A 128 -8.55 -14.88 11.15
CA SER A 128 -8.29 -14.06 9.98
C SER A 128 -7.26 -12.96 10.26
N ARG A 129 -7.41 -12.26 11.38
CA ARG A 129 -6.45 -11.23 11.80
C ARG A 129 -5.05 -11.81 12.07
N ARG A 130 -4.98 -12.97 12.73
CA ARG A 130 -3.72 -13.67 12.97
C ARG A 130 -3.03 -14.05 11.66
N GLU A 131 -3.76 -14.61 10.72
CA GLU A 131 -3.24 -14.96 9.40
C GLU A 131 -2.72 -13.74 8.65
N TYR A 132 -3.48 -12.65 8.60
CA TYR A 132 -3.04 -11.39 8.01
C TYR A 132 -1.73 -10.87 8.62
N LYS A 133 -1.59 -10.92 9.95
CA LYS A 133 -0.34 -10.53 10.63
C LYS A 133 0.83 -11.45 10.27
N VAL A 134 0.59 -12.75 10.14
CA VAL A 134 1.62 -13.73 9.75
C VAL A 134 2.09 -13.48 8.31
N ILE A 135 1.16 -13.28 7.38
CA ILE A 135 1.45 -12.96 5.98
C ILE A 135 2.26 -11.67 5.88
N ASN A 136 1.81 -10.60 6.53
CA ASN A 136 2.54 -9.32 6.53
C ASN A 136 3.94 -9.46 7.11
N ARG A 137 4.12 -10.20 8.19
CA ARG A 137 5.44 -10.46 8.79
C ARG A 137 6.35 -11.21 7.82
N ARG A 138 5.83 -12.21 7.10
CA ARG A 138 6.59 -12.95 6.07
C ARG A 138 6.99 -12.03 4.92
N LEU A 139 6.08 -11.19 4.42
CA LEU A 139 6.35 -10.21 3.37
C LEU A 139 7.42 -9.19 3.79
N GLN A 140 7.34 -8.66 5.02
CA GLN A 140 8.36 -7.73 5.52
C GLN A 140 9.72 -8.39 5.68
N ARG A 141 9.76 -9.63 6.19
CA ARG A 141 11.02 -10.41 6.26
C ARG A 141 11.61 -10.68 4.88
N GLY A 142 10.78 -11.05 3.90
CA GLY A 142 11.23 -11.27 2.52
C GLY A 142 11.79 -9.98 1.89
N ARG A 143 11.12 -8.83 2.11
CA ARG A 143 11.64 -7.52 1.66
C ARG A 143 12.97 -7.17 2.32
N LEU A 144 13.10 -7.40 3.63
CA LEU A 144 14.35 -7.14 4.35
C LEU A 144 15.48 -8.04 3.85
N SER A 145 15.21 -9.32 3.57
CA SER A 145 16.20 -10.24 2.97
C SER A 145 16.65 -9.70 1.61
N SER A 146 15.72 -9.36 0.73
CA SER A 146 16.05 -8.80 -0.59
C SER A 146 16.90 -7.53 -0.49
N VAL A 147 16.62 -6.65 0.49
CA VAL A 147 17.47 -5.46 0.71
C VAL A 147 18.87 -5.83 1.16
N ARG A 148 19.02 -6.80 2.08
CA ARG A 148 20.34 -7.29 2.54
C ARG A 148 21.18 -7.91 1.40
N GLU A 149 20.49 -8.47 0.40
CA GLU A 149 21.09 -8.97 -0.84
C GLU A 149 21.41 -7.84 -1.85
N GLY A 150 21.21 -6.58 -1.49
CA GLY A 150 21.44 -5.42 -2.36
C GLY A 150 20.36 -5.23 -3.45
N LYS A 151 19.23 -5.95 -3.39
CA LYS A 151 18.13 -5.87 -4.37
C LYS A 151 17.23 -4.67 -4.10
N TYR A 152 16.74 -4.04 -5.16
CA TYR A 152 15.87 -2.88 -5.04
C TYR A 152 14.42 -3.28 -4.73
N THR A 153 13.87 -2.80 -3.63
CA THR A 153 12.53 -3.15 -3.15
C THR A 153 11.50 -2.01 -3.24
N GLY A 154 11.90 -0.85 -3.77
CA GLY A 154 10.99 0.28 -3.97
C GLY A 154 9.95 0.00 -5.06
N SER A 155 8.78 0.63 -4.96
CA SER A 155 7.72 0.52 -5.97
C SER A 155 8.06 1.28 -7.25
N ILE A 156 8.71 2.44 -7.12
CA ILE A 156 9.07 3.34 -8.22
C ILE A 156 10.59 3.50 -8.23
N ALA A 157 11.21 3.46 -9.42
CA ALA A 157 12.62 3.74 -9.57
C ALA A 157 12.95 5.20 -9.21
N PRO A 158 14.12 5.47 -8.59
CA PRO A 158 14.64 6.83 -8.45
C PRO A 158 14.88 7.47 -9.83
N TYR A 159 14.79 8.78 -9.92
CA TYR A 159 15.11 9.50 -11.15
C TYR A 159 16.56 9.22 -11.57
N GLY A 160 16.81 8.98 -12.85
CA GLY A 160 18.11 8.53 -13.33
C GLY A 160 18.24 7.01 -13.47
N TYR A 161 17.24 6.25 -12.97
CA TYR A 161 17.21 4.80 -13.08
C TYR A 161 15.89 4.27 -13.64
N ARG A 162 15.94 3.06 -14.19
CA ARG A 162 14.79 2.20 -14.50
C ARG A 162 14.82 0.98 -13.60
N LYS A 163 13.65 0.54 -13.13
CA LYS A 163 13.53 -0.69 -12.34
C LYS A 163 13.39 -1.88 -13.27
N ILE A 164 14.32 -2.80 -13.19
CA ILE A 164 14.33 -4.04 -14.00
C ILE A 164 14.24 -5.27 -13.09
N LYS A 165 13.70 -6.36 -13.64
CA LYS A 165 13.66 -7.66 -12.97
C LYS A 165 15.01 -8.35 -13.15
N LEU A 166 15.51 -9.00 -12.09
CA LEU A 166 16.74 -9.79 -12.17
C LEU A 166 16.52 -11.03 -13.03
N GLU A 167 17.48 -11.33 -13.90
CA GLU A 167 17.49 -12.55 -14.68
C GLU A 167 17.95 -13.73 -13.81
N GLY A 168 17.24 -14.86 -13.91
CA GLY A 168 17.57 -16.07 -13.16
C GLY A 168 17.27 -16.04 -11.65
N GLU A 169 16.92 -14.89 -11.09
CA GLU A 169 16.67 -14.71 -9.67
C GLU A 169 15.35 -13.97 -9.38
N LYS A 170 14.82 -14.17 -8.17
CA LYS A 170 13.68 -13.38 -7.68
C LYS A 170 14.15 -12.01 -7.19
N GLY A 171 13.49 -10.95 -7.66
CA GLY A 171 13.74 -9.59 -7.21
C GLY A 171 13.91 -8.60 -8.34
N PHE A 172 14.28 -7.39 -7.97
CA PHE A 172 14.48 -6.28 -8.90
C PHE A 172 15.80 -5.57 -8.58
N THR A 173 16.37 -4.96 -9.62
CA THR A 173 17.49 -4.04 -9.51
C THR A 173 17.18 -2.74 -10.25
N LEU A 174 18.14 -1.85 -10.32
CA LEU A 174 18.07 -0.58 -11.03
C LEU A 174 19.08 -0.59 -12.17
N GLU A 175 18.64 -0.17 -13.34
CA GLU A 175 19.43 0.06 -14.52
C GLU A 175 19.51 1.56 -14.80
N ILE A 176 20.64 2.06 -15.24
CA ILE A 176 20.83 3.49 -15.54
C ILE A 176 19.94 3.87 -16.73
N ASP A 177 19.22 4.98 -16.59
CA ASP A 177 18.52 5.69 -17.67
C ASP A 177 19.42 6.87 -18.07
N GLU A 178 20.19 6.70 -19.14
CA GLU A 178 21.29 7.62 -19.49
C GLU A 178 20.85 9.08 -19.58
N ASP A 179 19.69 9.35 -20.20
CA ASP A 179 19.18 10.71 -20.35
C ASP A 179 18.91 11.36 -18.99
N LYS A 180 18.29 10.63 -18.08
CA LYS A 180 17.98 11.14 -16.75
C LYS A 180 19.18 11.09 -15.81
N ALA A 181 20.10 10.14 -16.02
CA ALA A 181 21.35 10.06 -15.28
C ALA A 181 22.26 11.26 -15.58
N ALA A 182 22.28 11.74 -16.83
CA ALA A 182 22.98 12.96 -17.20
C ALA A 182 22.47 14.18 -16.40
N VAL A 183 21.14 14.26 -16.18
CA VAL A 183 20.57 15.32 -15.35
C VAL A 183 20.96 15.16 -13.87
N VAL A 184 21.02 13.93 -13.35
CA VAL A 184 21.51 13.66 -11.99
C VAL A 184 22.95 14.14 -11.86
N LYS A 185 23.84 13.75 -12.79
CA LYS A 185 25.25 14.22 -12.83
C LYS A 185 25.35 15.75 -12.88
N LEU A 186 24.50 16.40 -13.71
CA LEU A 186 24.43 17.85 -13.79
C LEU A 186 24.03 18.49 -12.44
N ILE A 187 23.04 17.93 -11.72
CA ILE A 187 22.61 18.44 -10.41
C ILE A 187 23.76 18.39 -9.40
N PHE A 188 24.51 17.29 -9.35
CA PHE A 188 25.67 17.16 -8.49
C PHE A 188 26.80 18.12 -8.90
N ASN A 189 27.07 18.25 -10.20
CA ASN A 189 28.07 19.20 -10.70
C ASN A 189 27.72 20.66 -10.36
N LEU A 190 26.47 21.06 -10.57
CA LEU A 190 25.99 22.41 -10.21
C LEU A 190 26.09 22.68 -8.70
N PHE A 191 25.88 21.65 -7.88
CA PHE A 191 25.98 21.78 -6.43
C PHE A 191 27.45 21.92 -5.96
N LEU A 192 28.38 21.21 -6.59
CA LEU A 192 29.79 21.19 -6.20
C LEU A 192 30.59 22.32 -6.87
N ASN A 193 30.42 22.47 -8.16
CA ASN A 193 31.24 23.34 -8.99
C ASN A 193 30.52 24.61 -9.46
N GLY A 194 29.17 24.57 -9.44
CA GLY A 194 28.35 25.70 -9.92
C GLY A 194 28.29 25.82 -11.45
N THR A 195 28.00 27.03 -11.93
CA THR A 195 28.04 27.37 -13.36
C THR A 195 29.30 28.16 -13.66
N GLU A 196 29.90 27.93 -14.83
CA GLU A 196 30.97 28.77 -15.35
C GLU A 196 30.44 30.15 -15.62
N THR A 197 30.67 31.07 -14.71
CA THR A 197 30.40 32.50 -14.91
C THR A 197 31.72 33.25 -14.72
N LEU A 198 32.29 33.77 -15.84
CA LEU A 198 33.40 34.70 -15.88
C LEU A 198 34.42 34.53 -14.72
N GLU A 199 35.26 33.52 -14.79
CA GLU A 199 36.44 33.30 -13.95
C GLU A 199 36.23 32.77 -12.51
N LYS A 200 34.98 32.47 -12.06
CA LYS A 200 34.76 31.86 -10.73
C LYS A 200 33.71 30.74 -10.77
N TYR A 201 34.12 29.57 -10.32
CA TYR A 201 33.20 28.44 -10.00
C TYR A 201 32.54 28.75 -8.64
N GLU A 202 31.26 29.11 -8.63
CA GLU A 202 30.51 29.27 -7.39
C GLU A 202 29.48 28.13 -7.25
N PRO A 203 29.60 27.24 -6.24
CA PRO A 203 28.60 26.22 -5.95
C PRO A 203 27.20 26.82 -5.85
N LEU A 204 26.24 26.12 -6.46
CA LEU A 204 24.86 26.60 -6.45
C LEU A 204 24.05 25.95 -5.30
N GLY A 205 23.36 26.76 -4.55
CA GLY A 205 22.37 26.29 -3.60
C GLY A 205 21.17 25.64 -4.29
N ILE A 206 20.51 24.71 -3.57
CA ILE A 206 19.38 23.89 -4.05
C ILE A 206 18.29 24.69 -4.78
N SER A 207 17.94 25.88 -4.27
CA SER A 207 16.94 26.75 -4.90
C SER A 207 17.44 27.40 -6.21
N LYS A 208 18.73 27.66 -6.34
CA LYS A 208 19.33 28.15 -7.59
C LYS A 208 19.37 27.03 -8.62
N ILE A 209 19.73 25.81 -8.22
CA ILE A 209 19.72 24.60 -9.09
C ILE A 209 18.32 24.36 -9.63
N SER A 210 17.28 24.36 -8.78
CA SER A 210 15.91 24.14 -9.26
C SER A 210 15.46 25.20 -10.27
N ARG A 211 15.85 26.45 -10.09
CA ARG A 211 15.60 27.54 -11.07
C ARG A 211 16.38 27.31 -12.37
N TYR A 212 17.64 26.96 -12.29
CA TYR A 212 18.49 26.67 -13.46
C TYR A 212 17.88 25.54 -14.32
N LEU A 213 17.47 24.43 -13.70
CA LEU A 213 16.84 23.31 -14.40
C LEU A 213 15.52 23.72 -15.07
N ASN A 214 14.72 24.55 -14.41
CA ASN A 214 13.46 25.07 -14.97
C ASN A 214 13.69 26.06 -16.12
N SER A 215 14.68 26.94 -16.03
CA SER A 215 15.02 27.91 -17.08
C SER A 215 15.55 27.23 -18.34
N ASN A 216 16.20 26.09 -18.19
CA ASN A 216 16.67 25.26 -19.31
C ASN A 216 15.65 24.22 -19.78
N ASN A 217 14.39 24.27 -19.30
CA ASN A 217 13.32 23.37 -19.68
C ASN A 217 13.66 21.88 -19.47
N ILE A 218 14.51 21.55 -18.50
CA ILE A 218 14.87 20.16 -18.18
C ILE A 218 13.69 19.50 -17.46
N PRO A 219 13.16 18.34 -17.95
CA PRO A 219 11.98 17.72 -17.37
C PRO A 219 12.25 17.16 -15.98
N SER A 220 11.33 17.44 -15.04
CA SER A 220 11.41 16.90 -13.67
C SER A 220 10.87 15.48 -13.58
N PRO A 221 11.15 14.74 -12.48
CA PRO A 221 10.61 13.40 -12.25
C PRO A 221 9.08 13.31 -12.30
N SER A 222 8.39 14.41 -12.00
CA SER A 222 6.92 14.47 -11.98
C SER A 222 6.30 15.03 -13.27
N GLY A 223 7.11 15.40 -14.25
CA GLY A 223 6.66 16.13 -15.45
C GLY A 223 6.26 17.60 -15.19
N LYS A 224 6.37 18.06 -13.94
CA LYS A 224 6.11 19.45 -13.52
C LYS A 224 7.43 20.23 -13.43
N LYS A 225 7.38 21.46 -12.88
CA LYS A 225 8.59 22.22 -12.57
C LYS A 225 9.41 21.56 -11.45
N TRP A 226 10.72 21.69 -11.54
CA TRP A 226 11.62 21.30 -10.45
C TRP A 226 11.34 22.14 -9.21
N SER A 227 11.29 21.50 -8.05
CA SER A 227 11.21 22.16 -6.76
C SER A 227 12.54 21.98 -5.99
N PRO A 228 12.87 22.87 -5.05
CA PRO A 228 14.02 22.67 -4.17
C PRO A 228 13.99 21.33 -3.45
N SER A 229 12.80 20.86 -3.05
CA SER A 229 12.63 19.55 -2.40
C SER A 229 13.01 18.36 -3.29
N SER A 230 12.73 18.45 -4.61
CA SER A 230 13.11 17.37 -5.54
C SER A 230 14.62 17.35 -5.77
N VAL A 231 15.27 18.49 -5.88
CA VAL A 231 16.75 18.61 -5.97
C VAL A 231 17.39 18.07 -4.69
N TYR A 232 16.92 18.50 -3.51
CA TYR A 232 17.39 18.00 -2.22
C TYR A 232 17.23 16.47 -2.11
N GLY A 233 16.09 15.95 -2.60
CA GLY A 233 15.82 14.51 -2.61
C GLY A 233 16.82 13.71 -3.44
N ILE A 234 17.33 14.28 -4.55
CA ILE A 234 18.39 13.68 -5.37
C ILE A 234 19.73 13.74 -4.64
N LEU A 235 20.17 14.90 -4.22
CA LEU A 235 21.47 15.11 -3.57
C LEU A 235 21.67 14.29 -2.28
N THR A 236 20.58 13.96 -1.58
CA THR A 236 20.62 13.22 -0.32
C THR A 236 20.27 11.75 -0.43
N ASN A 237 20.08 11.22 -1.64
CA ASN A 237 19.69 9.83 -1.82
C ASN A 237 20.91 8.95 -2.11
N PRO A 238 21.31 8.06 -1.18
CA PRO A 238 22.50 7.23 -1.32
C PRO A 238 22.42 6.22 -2.48
N VAL A 239 21.27 6.07 -3.11
CA VAL A 239 21.10 5.19 -4.27
C VAL A 239 22.00 5.61 -5.44
N TYR A 240 22.28 6.90 -5.59
CA TYR A 240 23.15 7.40 -6.64
C TYR A 240 24.63 7.01 -6.44
N CYS A 241 25.02 6.73 -5.19
CA CYS A 241 26.33 6.20 -4.84
C CYS A 241 26.33 4.66 -4.71
N GLY A 242 25.38 3.95 -5.31
CA GLY A 242 25.31 2.50 -5.30
C GLY A 242 24.83 1.89 -3.98
N GLN A 243 24.12 2.64 -3.12
CA GLN A 243 23.63 2.14 -1.84
C GLN A 243 22.11 2.12 -1.79
N ILE A 244 21.53 1.13 -1.11
CA ILE A 244 20.08 1.01 -0.89
C ILE A 244 19.77 1.30 0.57
N ARG A 245 18.79 2.19 0.79
CA ARG A 245 18.34 2.59 2.12
C ARG A 245 16.96 2.00 2.41
N TRP A 246 16.87 1.18 3.47
CA TRP A 246 15.62 0.55 3.89
C TRP A 246 15.11 1.15 5.20
N ASN A 247 13.80 1.31 5.30
CA ASN A 247 13.10 1.85 6.48
C ASN A 247 13.47 3.29 6.85
N TYR A 248 13.90 4.07 5.88
CA TYR A 248 14.20 5.50 6.12
C TYR A 248 12.96 6.34 6.39
N ARG A 249 11.85 6.04 5.72
CA ARG A 249 10.55 6.72 5.92
C ARG A 249 9.45 5.68 6.14
N PRO A 250 9.36 5.08 7.34
CA PRO A 250 8.34 4.09 7.64
C PRO A 250 6.96 4.75 7.59
N ALA A 251 5.95 3.97 7.18
CA ALA A 251 4.56 4.38 7.32
C ALA A 251 4.08 4.05 8.74
N LEU A 252 3.89 5.07 9.56
CA LEU A 252 3.36 4.95 10.91
C LEU A 252 1.89 5.37 10.91
N LYS A 253 1.04 4.52 11.46
CA LYS A 253 -0.37 4.84 11.70
C LYS A 253 -0.49 5.50 13.07
N SER A 254 -1.10 6.67 13.12
CA SER A 254 -1.45 7.40 14.34
C SER A 254 -2.95 7.71 14.37
N VAL A 255 -3.50 7.92 15.54
CA VAL A 255 -4.89 8.36 15.70
C VAL A 255 -4.87 9.81 16.17
N THR A 256 -5.50 10.70 15.40
CA THR A 256 -5.65 12.11 15.75
C THR A 256 -7.11 12.49 15.66
N MET A 257 -7.69 12.93 16.76
CA MET A 257 -9.13 13.28 16.87
C MET A 257 -10.07 12.16 16.36
N GLY A 258 -9.77 10.90 16.72
CA GLY A 258 -10.55 9.73 16.33
C GLY A 258 -10.35 9.26 14.88
N LYS A 259 -9.56 9.98 14.07
CA LYS A 259 -9.28 9.61 12.67
C LYS A 259 -7.91 8.97 12.53
N MET A 260 -7.85 7.90 11.75
CA MET A 260 -6.58 7.24 11.39
C MET A 260 -5.78 8.09 10.43
N LYS A 261 -4.56 8.46 10.81
CA LYS A 261 -3.61 9.19 9.96
C LYS A 261 -2.37 8.35 9.71
N THR A 262 -1.86 8.37 8.50
CA THR A 262 -0.58 7.73 8.15
C THR A 262 0.48 8.81 7.98
N GLU A 263 1.50 8.76 8.82
CA GLU A 263 2.66 9.64 8.78
C GLU A 263 3.89 8.88 8.27
N ARG A 264 4.83 9.61 7.67
CA ARG A 264 6.08 9.03 7.17
C ARG A 264 7.28 9.83 7.67
N PRO A 265 7.58 9.79 8.98
CA PRO A 265 8.73 10.48 9.53
C PRO A 265 10.03 9.90 8.97
N ARG A 266 11.10 10.69 9.06
CA ARG A 266 12.45 10.22 8.75
C ARG A 266 13.04 9.53 9.97
N ASN A 267 13.51 8.32 9.80
CA ASN A 267 14.26 7.63 10.84
C ASN A 267 15.70 8.18 10.94
N SER A 268 16.25 8.13 12.14
CA SER A 268 17.68 8.38 12.37
C SER A 268 18.56 7.27 11.75
N PRO A 269 19.86 7.51 11.51
CA PRO A 269 20.77 6.53 10.91
C PRO A 269 20.78 5.15 11.57
N GLU A 270 20.59 5.11 12.87
CA GLU A 270 20.55 3.86 13.66
C GLU A 270 19.28 3.01 13.41
N LYS A 271 18.22 3.63 12.91
CA LYS A 271 16.90 2.99 12.72
C LYS A 271 16.62 2.57 11.29
N TYR A 272 17.45 2.94 10.34
CA TYR A 272 17.32 2.48 8.96
C TYR A 272 18.54 1.65 8.55
N LEU A 273 18.36 0.72 7.63
CA LEU A 273 19.43 -0.09 7.08
C LEU A 273 19.96 0.58 5.81
N LEU A 274 21.28 0.68 5.69
CA LEU A 274 22.01 1.10 4.50
C LEU A 274 22.91 -0.05 4.05
N VAL A 275 22.75 -0.51 2.81
CA VAL A 275 23.50 -1.63 2.24
C VAL A 275 24.03 -1.28 0.86
N SER A 276 25.09 -1.94 0.41
CA SER A 276 25.53 -1.86 -0.97
C SER A 276 24.47 -2.48 -1.89
N GLY A 277 24.04 -1.73 -2.89
CA GLY A 277 23.14 -2.22 -3.93
C GLY A 277 23.92 -3.02 -5.00
N ILE A 278 23.22 -3.90 -5.71
CA ILE A 278 23.78 -4.61 -6.87
C ILE A 278 23.68 -3.78 -8.17
N HIS A 279 23.07 -2.59 -8.09
CA HIS A 279 22.95 -1.68 -9.23
C HIS A 279 24.19 -0.82 -9.39
N GLU A 280 24.41 -0.38 -10.62
CA GLU A 280 25.49 0.53 -10.97
C GLU A 280 25.25 1.94 -10.37
N LYS A 281 26.30 2.57 -9.87
CA LYS A 281 26.27 3.94 -9.33
C LYS A 281 26.30 4.98 -10.47
N ILE A 282 25.60 6.07 -10.30
CA ILE A 282 25.66 7.25 -11.21
C ILE A 282 26.73 8.24 -10.73
N ILE A 283 26.94 8.31 -9.44
CA ILE A 283 27.88 9.27 -8.77
C ILE A 283 28.88 8.47 -7.96
N ASP A 284 30.15 8.87 -8.03
CA ASP A 284 31.19 8.28 -7.21
C ASP A 284 31.03 8.70 -5.74
N LYS A 285 31.51 7.84 -4.83
CA LYS A 285 31.35 8.03 -3.39
C LYS A 285 32.15 9.19 -2.83
N ASP A 286 33.19 9.59 -3.58
CA ASP A 286 34.13 10.65 -3.20
C ASP A 286 33.66 12.06 -3.63
N VAL A 287 32.49 12.10 -4.24
CA VAL A 287 31.75 13.29 -4.67
C VAL A 287 30.67 13.65 -3.62
#